data_042b72006fb0b635ea966ae880fa500b
#
_entry.id   042b72006fb0b635ea966ae880fa500b
#
_cell.length_a   1.000
_cell.length_b   1.000
_cell.length_c   1.000
_cell.angle_alpha   90.00
_cell.angle_beta   90.00
_cell.angle_gamma   90.00
#
_symmetry.space_group_name_H-M   'P 1'
#
loop_
_entity.id
_entity.type
_entity.pdbx_description
1 polymer ?
#
loop_
_entity_poly.entity_id
_entity_poly.type
_entity_poly.pdbx_seq_one_letter_code
_entity_poly.pdbx_strand_id
1 'polypeptide(L)'
;MVRFTSLLLTLILTVLGLSAGFGIHSMLQSKDLRQSLKAATLELATLQDRERLMIHELATLRREKAEAYRHEVAALRERSKQIEELLTQVGVEVSATQETAGLHAESGTNQGGPYYPVPADEHEPLVDFATEMIELANSVPLGEPVSGWISSGYGIRTDPFNGRRAFHYGIDISNMIGTPIHATAAGKVVFAGVNGGYGKMVKIEHADNYMSIYGHLNHIQVKPGESVMRGDCIGTMGNTGRSSGSHLHYEVRHQDKPLNPYPLIYLSEQ
;
A
#
# COMPACT_ATOMS: atom_id res chain seq x y z
N MET A 1 66.33 -49.59 60.94
CA MET A 1 66.56 -48.30 60.25
C MET A 1 66.27 -48.36 58.78
N VAL A 2 66.53 -49.46 57.99
CA VAL A 2 66.41 -49.48 56.56
C VAL A 2 64.97 -49.43 56.04
N ARG A 3 63.96 -49.91 56.80
CA ARG A 3 62.51 -49.87 56.34
C ARG A 3 61.87 -48.49 56.40
N PHE A 4 62.33 -47.58 57.27
CA PHE A 4 61.77 -46.22 57.40
C PHE A 4 62.27 -45.32 56.29
N THR A 5 63.50 -45.48 55.83
CA THR A 5 64.05 -44.69 54.72
C THR A 5 63.42 -45.06 53.36
N SER A 6 63.07 -46.36 53.15
CA SER A 6 62.36 -46.80 51.94
C SER A 6 60.92 -46.20 51.87
N LEU A 7 60.20 -46.19 52.97
CA LEU A 7 58.82 -45.62 53.01
C LEU A 7 58.80 -44.09 52.77
N LEU A 8 59.79 -43.38 53.34
CA LEU A 8 59.95 -41.95 53.14
C LEU A 8 60.29 -41.57 51.68
N LEU A 9 61.15 -42.37 51.08
CA LEU A 9 61.53 -42.20 49.66
C LEU A 9 60.36 -42.45 48.70
N THR A 10 59.56 -43.49 48.94
CA THR A 10 58.36 -43.78 48.14
C THR A 10 57.30 -42.66 48.31
N LEU A 11 57.11 -42.12 49.50
CA LEU A 11 56.21 -41.01 49.76
C LEU A 11 56.65 -39.72 49.02
N ILE A 12 57.96 -39.43 49.04
CA ILE A 12 58.50 -38.25 48.34
C ILE A 12 58.34 -38.41 46.82
N LEU A 13 58.61 -39.58 46.28
CA LEU A 13 58.44 -39.87 44.85
C LEU A 13 56.96 -39.81 44.39
N THR A 14 56.01 -40.24 45.21
CA THR A 14 54.59 -40.13 44.91
C THR A 14 54.09 -38.69 44.97
N VAL A 15 54.55 -37.90 45.95
CA VAL A 15 54.21 -36.47 46.04
C VAL A 15 54.82 -35.67 44.90
N LEU A 16 56.06 -35.94 44.51
CA LEU A 16 56.69 -35.32 43.33
C LEU A 16 56.02 -35.73 42.05
N GLY A 17 55.57 -36.99 41.88
CA GLY A 17 54.83 -37.46 40.74
C GLY A 17 53.44 -36.81 40.60
N LEU A 18 52.75 -36.67 41.74
CA LEU A 18 51.44 -35.98 41.80
C LEU A 18 51.58 -34.48 41.48
N SER A 19 52.60 -33.79 42.05
CA SER A 19 52.85 -32.38 41.79
C SER A 19 53.25 -32.11 40.32
N ALA A 20 54.11 -32.99 39.75
CA ALA A 20 54.47 -32.90 38.34
C ALA A 20 53.24 -33.16 37.42
N GLY A 21 52.41 -34.15 37.78
CA GLY A 21 51.17 -34.45 37.08
C GLY A 21 50.19 -33.30 37.10
N PHE A 22 50.01 -32.66 38.25
CA PHE A 22 49.16 -31.47 38.39
C PHE A 22 49.72 -30.28 37.60
N GLY A 23 51.04 -30.06 37.61
CA GLY A 23 51.67 -29.01 36.82
C GLY A 23 51.51 -29.20 35.31
N ILE A 24 51.67 -30.42 34.81
CA ILE A 24 51.48 -30.76 33.41
C ILE A 24 50.02 -30.62 33.03
N HIS A 25 49.09 -31.11 33.82
CA HIS A 25 47.65 -30.98 33.59
C HIS A 25 47.20 -29.50 33.53
N SER A 26 47.64 -28.67 34.48
CA SER A 26 47.38 -27.21 34.52
C SER A 26 47.97 -26.50 33.29
N MET A 27 49.16 -26.92 32.83
CA MET A 27 49.79 -26.37 31.63
C MET A 27 49.05 -26.76 30.35
N LEU A 28 48.54 -27.98 30.25
CA LEU A 28 47.72 -28.43 29.11
C LEU A 28 46.38 -27.67 29.07
N GLN A 29 45.68 -27.59 30.18
CA GLN A 29 44.45 -26.77 30.29
C GLN A 29 44.68 -25.31 29.91
N SER A 30 45.79 -24.70 30.30
CA SER A 30 46.09 -23.31 29.94
C SER A 30 46.39 -23.12 28.46
N LYS A 31 46.95 -24.14 27.79
CA LYS A 31 47.14 -24.14 26.33
C LYS A 31 45.81 -24.26 25.58
N ASP A 32 44.95 -25.21 25.98
CA ASP A 32 43.65 -25.40 25.39
C ASP A 32 42.77 -24.16 25.56
N LEU A 33 42.77 -23.54 26.72
CA LEU A 33 42.06 -22.31 26.99
C LEU A 33 42.57 -21.14 26.11
N ARG A 34 43.89 -21.02 25.93
CA ARG A 34 44.48 -19.99 25.06
C ARG A 34 44.14 -20.24 23.60
N GLN A 35 44.03 -21.49 23.16
CA GLN A 35 43.67 -21.87 21.79
C GLN A 35 42.19 -21.57 21.57
N SER A 36 41.32 -21.92 22.50
CA SER A 36 39.89 -21.58 22.47
C SER A 36 39.65 -20.06 22.47
N LEU A 37 40.40 -19.32 23.26
CA LEU A 37 40.32 -17.85 23.29
C LEU A 37 40.74 -17.24 21.94
N LYS A 38 41.82 -17.73 21.33
CA LYS A 38 42.22 -17.28 19.96
C LYS A 38 41.17 -17.60 18.92
N ALA A 39 40.56 -18.79 18.97
CA ALA A 39 39.47 -19.14 18.07
C ALA A 39 38.25 -18.21 18.24
N ALA A 40 37.83 -17.97 19.48
CA ALA A 40 36.74 -17.09 19.78
C ALA A 40 37.01 -15.64 19.34
N THR A 41 38.22 -15.12 19.53
CA THR A 41 38.60 -13.77 19.07
C THR A 41 38.59 -13.66 17.54
N LEU A 42 39.01 -14.70 16.83
CA LEU A 42 38.95 -14.75 15.37
C LEU A 42 37.50 -14.78 14.88
N GLU A 43 36.66 -15.61 15.51
CA GLU A 43 35.23 -15.69 15.19
C GLU A 43 34.52 -14.35 15.45
N LEU A 44 34.81 -13.70 16.56
CA LEU A 44 34.28 -12.37 16.85
C LEU A 44 34.69 -11.34 15.77
N ALA A 45 35.95 -11.35 15.34
CA ALA A 45 36.41 -10.47 14.27
C ALA A 45 35.67 -10.73 12.95
N THR A 46 35.44 -12.00 12.58
CA THR A 46 34.69 -12.35 11.37
C THR A 46 33.21 -11.94 11.45
N LEU A 47 32.59 -12.04 12.64
CA LEU A 47 31.22 -11.57 12.86
C LEU A 47 31.12 -10.03 12.76
N GLN A 48 32.10 -9.31 13.33
CA GLN A 48 32.14 -7.85 13.21
C GLN A 48 32.30 -7.38 11.76
N ASP A 49 33.13 -8.07 10.98
CA ASP A 49 33.32 -7.75 9.56
C ASP A 49 32.03 -8.04 8.75
N ARG A 50 31.32 -9.13 9.05
CA ARG A 50 30.01 -9.42 8.44
C ARG A 50 28.97 -8.38 8.81
N GLU A 51 28.92 -7.96 10.05
CA GLU A 51 28.03 -6.90 10.52
C GLU A 51 28.29 -5.59 9.77
N ARG A 52 29.55 -5.18 9.62
CA ARG A 52 29.92 -3.98 8.84
C ARG A 52 29.47 -4.06 7.37
N LEU A 53 29.69 -5.21 6.73
CA LEU A 53 29.24 -5.43 5.36
C LEU A 53 27.72 -5.34 5.25
N MET A 54 26.99 -5.94 6.17
CA MET A 54 25.50 -5.89 6.19
C MET A 54 24.97 -4.48 6.42
N ILE A 55 25.59 -3.70 7.31
CA ILE A 55 25.24 -2.29 7.53
C ILE A 55 25.47 -1.48 6.23
N HIS A 56 26.58 -1.72 5.54
CA HIS A 56 26.88 -1.04 4.27
C HIS A 56 25.86 -1.40 3.19
N GLU A 57 25.52 -2.68 3.05
CA GLU A 57 24.53 -3.17 2.10
C GLU A 57 23.13 -2.60 2.38
N LEU A 58 22.71 -2.56 3.65
CA LEU A 58 21.47 -1.92 4.06
C LEU A 58 21.45 -0.41 3.75
N ALA A 59 22.58 0.27 3.90
CA ALA A 59 22.67 1.70 3.58
C ALA A 59 22.55 1.95 2.07
N THR A 60 23.16 1.08 1.25
CA THR A 60 23.05 1.18 -0.23
C THR A 60 21.61 0.88 -0.70
N LEU A 61 20.99 -0.19 -0.19
CA LEU A 61 19.60 -0.53 -0.51
C LEU A 61 18.61 0.56 -0.09
N ARG A 62 18.86 1.21 1.06
CA ARG A 62 18.03 2.35 1.50
C ARG A 62 18.16 3.54 0.55
N ARG A 63 19.37 3.83 0.07
CA ARG A 63 19.59 4.91 -0.92
C ARG A 63 18.90 4.62 -2.24
N GLU A 64 19.06 3.42 -2.77
CA GLU A 64 18.42 3.00 -4.01
C GLU A 64 16.88 3.06 -3.91
N LYS A 65 16.34 2.58 -2.79
CA LYS A 65 14.89 2.71 -2.52
C LYS A 65 14.46 4.17 -2.46
N ALA A 66 15.19 5.02 -1.74
CA ALA A 66 14.84 6.43 -1.61
C ALA A 66 14.90 7.18 -2.97
N GLU A 67 15.82 6.80 -3.85
CA GLU A 67 15.90 7.34 -5.22
C GLU A 67 14.74 6.83 -6.09
N ALA A 68 14.40 5.54 -5.99
CA ALA A 68 13.25 4.97 -6.68
C ALA A 68 11.93 5.64 -6.24
N TYR A 69 11.74 5.83 -4.94
CA TYR A 69 10.57 6.54 -4.42
C TYR A 69 10.49 7.99 -4.90
N ARG A 70 11.62 8.71 -4.97
CA ARG A 70 11.63 10.08 -5.51
C ARG A 70 11.20 10.13 -6.97
N HIS A 71 11.65 9.17 -7.77
CA HIS A 71 11.23 9.05 -9.17
C HIS A 71 9.74 8.74 -9.31
N GLU A 72 9.25 7.84 -8.48
CA GLU A 72 7.83 7.42 -8.48
C GLU A 72 6.91 8.57 -8.03
N VAL A 73 7.29 9.30 -6.98
CA VAL A 73 6.55 10.50 -6.52
C VAL A 73 6.57 11.61 -7.57
N ALA A 74 7.69 11.82 -8.27
CA ALA A 74 7.75 12.80 -9.36
C ALA A 74 6.84 12.41 -10.54
N ALA A 75 6.79 11.12 -10.88
CA ALA A 75 5.89 10.60 -11.91
C ALA A 75 4.40 10.71 -11.49
N LEU A 76 4.09 10.46 -10.21
CA LEU A 76 2.75 10.65 -9.67
C LEU A 76 2.32 12.12 -9.69
N ARG A 77 3.21 13.06 -9.36
CA ARG A 77 2.94 14.50 -9.48
C ARG A 77 2.59 14.92 -10.91
N GLU A 78 3.35 14.44 -11.87
CA GLU A 78 3.10 14.76 -13.27
C GLU A 78 1.76 14.18 -13.73
N ARG A 79 1.45 12.93 -13.36
CA ARG A 79 0.16 12.31 -13.68
C ARG A 79 -1.01 13.01 -12.97
N SER A 80 -0.83 13.43 -11.71
CA SER A 80 -1.84 14.19 -10.99
C SER A 80 -2.16 15.51 -11.69
N LYS A 81 -1.13 16.23 -12.15
CA LYS A 81 -1.31 17.46 -12.92
C LYS A 81 -2.06 17.21 -14.23
N GLN A 82 -1.77 16.13 -14.93
CA GLN A 82 -2.50 15.72 -16.13
C GLN A 82 -3.97 15.38 -15.82
N ILE A 83 -4.23 14.71 -14.70
CA ILE A 83 -5.59 14.42 -14.23
C ILE A 83 -6.34 15.72 -13.93
N GLU A 84 -5.71 16.65 -13.23
CA GLU A 84 -6.28 17.96 -12.91
C GLU A 84 -6.60 18.77 -14.20
N GLU A 85 -5.70 18.77 -15.17
CA GLU A 85 -5.92 19.37 -16.47
C GLU A 85 -7.10 18.73 -17.23
N LEU A 86 -7.20 17.39 -17.22
CA LEU A 86 -8.31 16.66 -17.84
C LEU A 86 -9.64 16.89 -17.12
N LEU A 87 -9.64 16.91 -15.79
CA LEU A 87 -10.85 17.20 -15.01
C LEU A 87 -11.33 18.63 -15.26
N THR A 88 -10.42 19.59 -15.38
CA THR A 88 -10.74 20.97 -15.75
C THR A 88 -11.33 21.04 -17.16
N GLN A 89 -10.82 20.29 -18.14
CA GLN A 89 -11.38 20.22 -19.50
C GLN A 89 -12.80 19.62 -19.53
N VAL A 90 -13.11 18.71 -18.59
CA VAL A 90 -14.45 18.10 -18.46
C VAL A 90 -15.40 18.96 -17.63
N GLY A 91 -14.94 20.13 -17.15
CA GLY A 91 -15.76 21.09 -16.37
C GLY A 91 -15.88 20.75 -14.89
N VAL A 92 -14.98 19.90 -14.37
CA VAL A 92 -14.84 19.63 -12.96
C VAL A 92 -13.80 20.59 -12.39
N GLU A 93 -14.24 21.60 -11.60
CA GLU A 93 -13.32 22.44 -10.83
C GLU A 93 -12.76 21.63 -9.67
N VAL A 94 -11.49 21.26 -9.74
CA VAL A 94 -10.74 20.72 -8.60
C VAL A 94 -10.35 21.92 -7.75
N SER A 95 -11.12 22.20 -6.71
CA SER A 95 -10.73 23.17 -5.68
C SER A 95 -9.60 22.54 -4.87
N ALA A 96 -8.38 22.83 -5.23
CA ALA A 96 -7.26 22.63 -4.32
C ALA A 96 -7.54 23.50 -3.09
N THR A 97 -8.02 22.90 -2.04
CA THR A 97 -8.09 23.54 -0.72
C THR A 97 -6.66 23.80 -0.27
N GLN A 98 -6.13 24.96 -0.65
CA GLN A 98 -5.00 25.56 0.03
C GLN A 98 -5.44 26.00 1.44
N GLU A 99 -5.72 25.08 2.31
CA GLU A 99 -5.62 25.32 3.74
C GLU A 99 -4.20 24.93 4.19
N THR A 100 -3.25 25.81 3.92
CA THR A 100 -2.08 25.94 4.76
C THR A 100 -2.58 26.38 6.13
N ALA A 101 -3.05 25.43 6.94
CA ALA A 101 -3.23 25.65 8.36
C ALA A 101 -1.87 25.95 8.96
N GLY A 102 -1.59 27.24 9.13
CA GLY A 102 -0.46 27.70 9.91
C GLY A 102 -0.57 27.15 11.32
N LEU A 103 0.16 26.10 11.59
CA LEU A 103 0.46 25.64 12.94
C LEU A 103 1.38 26.66 13.58
N HIS A 104 0.78 27.68 14.21
CA HIS A 104 1.45 28.44 15.25
C HIS A 104 1.70 27.49 16.42
N ALA A 105 2.90 26.95 16.51
CA ALA A 105 3.40 26.35 17.73
C ALA A 105 3.62 27.47 18.75
N GLU A 106 2.67 27.62 19.67
CA GLU A 106 2.88 28.43 20.85
C GLU A 106 3.97 27.79 21.74
N SER A 107 4.92 28.65 22.05
CA SER A 107 5.95 28.56 23.05
C SER A 107 5.52 27.85 24.34
N GLY A 108 6.22 26.79 24.70
CA GLY A 108 6.14 26.13 25.99
C GLY A 108 7.49 25.65 26.48
N THR A 109 8.13 26.49 27.30
CA THR A 109 9.08 26.19 28.38
C THR A 109 10.40 25.47 28.04
N ASN A 110 11.49 26.26 28.19
CA ASN A 110 12.88 25.94 28.36
C ASN A 110 13.18 24.63 29.13
N GLN A 111 13.85 23.69 28.46
CA GLN A 111 14.82 22.80 29.10
C GLN A 111 15.99 22.52 28.15
N GLY A 112 17.13 23.20 28.46
CA GLY A 112 18.50 22.73 28.46
C GLY A 112 19.16 22.23 27.17
N GLY A 113 19.99 23.07 26.56
CA GLY A 113 21.00 22.73 25.57
C GLY A 113 20.89 23.55 24.28
N PRO A 114 21.97 23.79 23.52
CA PRO A 114 21.87 24.49 22.26
C PRO A 114 20.99 23.67 21.28
N TYR A 115 19.81 24.23 20.98
CA TYR A 115 18.91 23.70 19.97
C TYR A 115 19.49 24.05 18.58
N TYR A 116 19.93 23.06 17.86
CA TYR A 116 20.14 23.19 16.42
C TYR A 116 18.82 22.80 15.75
N PRO A 117 18.13 23.75 15.12
CA PRO A 117 16.97 23.38 14.30
C PRO A 117 17.47 22.41 13.23
N VAL A 118 17.03 21.19 13.28
CA VAL A 118 17.07 20.32 12.11
C VAL A 118 16.21 21.04 11.06
N PRO A 119 16.69 21.33 9.85
CA PRO A 119 15.84 21.86 8.80
C PRO A 119 14.61 20.95 8.74
N ALA A 120 13.43 21.53 8.80
CA ALA A 120 12.18 20.80 8.65
C ALA A 120 12.37 19.88 7.45
N ASP A 121 12.23 18.58 7.68
CA ASP A 121 12.57 17.58 6.68
C ASP A 121 11.78 17.95 5.43
N GLU A 122 12.46 18.20 4.32
CA GLU A 122 11.82 18.52 3.04
C GLU A 122 10.85 17.41 2.58
N HIS A 123 10.72 16.36 3.38
CA HIS A 123 9.85 15.21 3.17
C HIS A 123 8.42 15.37 3.71
N GLU A 124 8.18 16.22 4.74
CA GLU A 124 6.82 16.43 5.25
C GLU A 124 5.85 16.96 4.18
N PRO A 125 6.19 18.00 3.40
CA PRO A 125 5.29 18.49 2.34
C PRO A 125 5.09 17.46 1.21
N LEU A 126 6.03 16.55 1.02
CA LEU A 126 5.96 15.51 -0.01
C LEU A 126 5.07 14.34 0.42
N VAL A 127 5.13 13.98 1.70
CA VAL A 127 4.26 12.94 2.29
C VAL A 127 2.83 13.43 2.35
N ASP A 128 2.60 14.69 2.76
CA ASP A 128 1.27 15.29 2.80
C ASP A 128 0.66 15.38 1.40
N PHE A 129 1.44 15.87 0.42
CA PHE A 129 1.01 15.91 -0.99
C PHE A 129 0.73 14.50 -1.54
N ALA A 130 1.60 13.51 -1.25
CA ALA A 130 1.37 12.14 -1.71
C ALA A 130 0.12 11.53 -1.05
N THR A 131 -0.13 11.84 0.22
CA THR A 131 -1.32 11.40 0.94
C THR A 131 -2.59 12.02 0.34
N GLU A 132 -2.59 13.33 0.09
CA GLU A 132 -3.68 14.04 -0.56
C GLU A 132 -3.95 13.48 -1.98
N MET A 133 -2.89 13.20 -2.74
CA MET A 133 -3.02 12.58 -4.06
C MET A 133 -3.56 11.15 -4.01
N ILE A 134 -3.17 10.37 -3.01
CA ILE A 134 -3.70 9.02 -2.79
C ILE A 134 -5.19 9.09 -2.39
N GLU A 135 -5.56 10.01 -1.53
CA GLU A 135 -6.96 10.23 -1.15
C GLU A 135 -7.80 10.68 -2.34
N LEU A 136 -7.33 11.65 -3.11
CA LEU A 136 -7.98 12.11 -4.34
C LEU A 136 -8.08 10.96 -5.37
N ALA A 137 -6.99 10.25 -5.63
CA ALA A 137 -6.99 9.12 -6.54
C ALA A 137 -7.92 7.99 -6.08
N ASN A 138 -8.10 7.80 -4.78
CA ASN A 138 -9.03 6.80 -4.23
C ASN A 138 -10.48 7.25 -4.27
N SER A 139 -10.74 8.54 -4.23
CA SER A 139 -12.09 9.12 -4.19
C SER A 139 -12.73 9.28 -5.55
N VAL A 140 -11.95 9.54 -6.59
CA VAL A 140 -12.46 9.67 -7.97
C VAL A 140 -12.70 8.29 -8.58
N PRO A 141 -13.87 8.01 -9.17
CA PRO A 141 -14.15 6.73 -9.84
C PRO A 141 -13.30 6.55 -11.10
N LEU A 142 -12.13 5.91 -10.96
CA LEU A 142 -11.16 5.66 -12.04
C LEU A 142 -11.02 4.16 -12.33
N GLY A 143 -10.75 3.83 -13.60
CA GLY A 143 -10.50 2.47 -14.05
C GLY A 143 -11.78 1.70 -14.39
N GLU A 144 -11.61 0.51 -14.93
CA GLU A 144 -12.70 -0.33 -15.41
C GLU A 144 -13.47 -0.99 -14.24
N PRO A 145 -14.81 -0.81 -14.18
CA PRO A 145 -15.65 -1.51 -13.20
C PRO A 145 -15.77 -3.01 -13.47
N VAL A 146 -15.57 -3.42 -14.71
CA VAL A 146 -15.66 -4.79 -15.18
C VAL A 146 -14.90 -4.95 -16.48
N SER A 147 -14.26 -6.10 -16.70
CA SER A 147 -13.68 -6.44 -18.00
C SER A 147 -14.79 -6.65 -19.04
N GLY A 148 -14.59 -6.14 -20.25
CA GLY A 148 -15.58 -6.28 -21.32
C GLY A 148 -15.37 -5.30 -22.47
N TRP A 149 -16.35 -5.21 -23.36
CA TRP A 149 -16.33 -4.22 -24.44
C TRP A 149 -17.47 -3.23 -24.26
N ILE A 150 -17.24 -1.98 -24.61
CA ILE A 150 -18.27 -0.93 -24.56
C ILE A 150 -19.27 -1.18 -25.68
N SER A 151 -20.48 -1.57 -25.31
CA SER A 151 -21.59 -1.83 -26.25
C SER A 151 -22.41 -0.58 -26.49
N SER A 152 -22.41 0.42 -25.61
CA SER A 152 -23.06 1.70 -25.81
C SER A 152 -22.39 2.82 -25.02
N GLY A 153 -22.17 3.96 -25.66
CA GLY A 153 -21.54 5.15 -25.10
C GLY A 153 -22.52 6.06 -24.36
N TYR A 154 -21.95 7.04 -23.65
CA TYR A 154 -22.63 8.15 -22.99
C TYR A 154 -23.19 9.14 -24.03
N GLY A 155 -24.37 9.73 -23.79
CA GLY A 155 -24.92 10.81 -24.60
C GLY A 155 -26.20 10.46 -25.34
N ILE A 156 -26.53 11.23 -26.38
CA ILE A 156 -27.75 11.07 -27.14
C ILE A 156 -27.66 9.85 -28.05
N ARG A 157 -28.60 8.91 -27.90
CA ARG A 157 -28.72 7.72 -28.74
C ARG A 157 -30.19 7.40 -29.08
N THR A 158 -30.40 6.48 -29.98
CA THR A 158 -31.73 5.89 -30.21
C THR A 158 -31.98 4.85 -29.12
N ASP A 159 -33.10 4.97 -28.41
CA ASP A 159 -33.55 3.99 -27.43
C ASP A 159 -33.87 2.64 -28.12
N PRO A 160 -33.20 1.53 -27.68
CA PRO A 160 -33.34 0.25 -28.36
C PRO A 160 -34.70 -0.42 -28.20
N PHE A 161 -35.56 0.08 -27.31
CA PHE A 161 -36.88 -0.50 -27.02
C PHE A 161 -37.99 0.20 -27.74
N ASN A 162 -37.91 1.52 -27.92
CA ASN A 162 -39.02 2.30 -28.51
C ASN A 162 -38.61 3.11 -29.73
N GLY A 163 -37.34 3.08 -30.14
CA GLY A 163 -36.84 3.78 -31.34
C GLY A 163 -36.75 5.30 -31.20
N ARG A 164 -37.03 5.87 -30.04
CA ARG A 164 -37.04 7.33 -29.82
C ARG A 164 -35.64 7.82 -29.41
N ARG A 165 -35.35 9.09 -29.65
CA ARG A 165 -34.15 9.73 -29.15
C ARG A 165 -34.19 9.79 -27.62
N ALA A 166 -33.15 9.32 -26.97
CA ALA A 166 -33.00 9.35 -25.52
C ALA A 166 -31.54 9.72 -25.15
N PHE A 167 -31.35 10.21 -23.95
CA PHE A 167 -30.03 10.49 -23.40
C PHE A 167 -29.60 9.32 -22.50
N HIS A 168 -28.40 8.78 -22.75
CA HIS A 168 -27.79 7.72 -21.97
C HIS A 168 -26.84 8.35 -20.95
N TYR A 169 -27.15 8.23 -19.66
CA TYR A 169 -26.41 8.87 -18.58
C TYR A 169 -25.13 8.14 -18.16
N GLY A 170 -24.82 7.03 -18.82
CA GLY A 170 -23.65 6.20 -18.53
C GLY A 170 -23.09 5.55 -19.78
N ILE A 171 -22.35 4.49 -19.57
CA ILE A 171 -21.88 3.57 -20.61
C ILE A 171 -22.40 2.16 -20.31
N ASP A 172 -22.57 1.36 -21.36
CA ASP A 172 -22.90 -0.05 -21.22
C ASP A 172 -21.69 -0.90 -21.59
N ILE A 173 -21.24 -1.76 -20.67
CA ILE A 173 -20.10 -2.67 -20.84
C ILE A 173 -20.62 -4.10 -20.87
N SER A 174 -20.43 -4.79 -21.99
CA SER A 174 -20.96 -6.14 -22.21
C SER A 174 -19.93 -7.21 -21.91
N ASN A 175 -20.38 -8.25 -21.21
CA ASN A 175 -19.67 -9.51 -20.97
C ASN A 175 -20.69 -10.59 -20.56
N MET A 176 -20.23 -11.77 -20.15
CA MET A 176 -21.07 -12.89 -19.72
C MET A 176 -21.79 -12.58 -18.40
N ILE A 177 -23.00 -13.11 -18.25
CA ILE A 177 -23.71 -13.10 -16.95
C ILE A 177 -22.81 -13.77 -15.90
N GLY A 178 -22.72 -13.16 -14.72
CA GLY A 178 -21.88 -13.65 -13.63
C GLY A 178 -20.47 -13.07 -13.59
N THR A 179 -20.03 -12.29 -14.60
CA THR A 179 -18.74 -11.58 -14.54
C THR A 179 -18.70 -10.68 -13.33
N PRO A 180 -17.64 -10.74 -12.49
CA PRO A 180 -17.49 -9.88 -11.30
C PRO A 180 -17.47 -8.41 -11.67
N ILE A 181 -18.12 -7.58 -10.84
CA ILE A 181 -18.16 -6.12 -10.97
C ILE A 181 -17.52 -5.54 -9.73
N HIS A 182 -16.63 -4.57 -9.93
CA HIS A 182 -15.81 -3.97 -8.87
C HIS A 182 -16.12 -2.50 -8.71
N ALA A 183 -15.98 -2.02 -7.46
CA ALA A 183 -16.06 -0.60 -7.13
C ALA A 183 -14.88 0.16 -7.76
N THR A 184 -15.16 1.28 -8.44
CA THR A 184 -14.15 2.08 -9.14
C THR A 184 -13.47 3.13 -8.26
N ALA A 185 -13.97 3.34 -7.03
CA ALA A 185 -13.38 4.19 -6.02
C ALA A 185 -13.77 3.69 -4.61
N ALA A 186 -13.02 4.15 -3.60
CA ALA A 186 -13.42 3.98 -2.21
C ALA A 186 -14.68 4.80 -1.91
N GLY A 187 -15.59 4.26 -1.09
CA GLY A 187 -16.82 4.97 -0.76
C GLY A 187 -17.78 4.18 0.12
N LYS A 188 -18.97 4.72 0.26
CA LYS A 188 -20.06 4.12 1.04
C LYS A 188 -21.23 3.74 0.14
N VAL A 189 -21.68 2.51 0.27
CA VAL A 189 -22.86 2.03 -0.45
C VAL A 189 -24.10 2.75 0.10
N VAL A 190 -24.73 3.58 -0.73
CA VAL A 190 -25.95 4.32 -0.35
C VAL A 190 -27.22 3.63 -0.84
N PHE A 191 -27.09 2.73 -1.81
CA PHE A 191 -28.21 1.90 -2.28
C PHE A 191 -27.70 0.55 -2.82
N ALA A 192 -28.43 -0.51 -2.49
CA ALA A 192 -28.22 -1.85 -3.01
C ALA A 192 -29.57 -2.57 -3.07
N GLY A 193 -30.12 -2.81 -4.27
CA GLY A 193 -31.46 -3.35 -4.43
C GLY A 193 -32.00 -3.23 -5.84
N VAL A 194 -33.33 -3.41 -5.99
CA VAL A 194 -34.01 -3.25 -7.28
C VAL A 194 -34.53 -1.83 -7.44
N ASN A 195 -34.24 -1.17 -8.57
CA ASN A 195 -34.69 0.19 -8.84
C ASN A 195 -35.10 0.35 -10.30
N GLY A 196 -36.39 0.21 -10.58
CA GLY A 196 -37.01 0.52 -11.88
C GLY A 196 -36.27 -0.04 -13.08
N GLY A 197 -35.95 0.82 -14.02
CA GLY A 197 -35.23 0.48 -15.25
C GLY A 197 -33.82 -0.05 -15.05
N TYR A 198 -33.13 0.32 -13.97
CA TYR A 198 -31.80 -0.18 -13.63
C TYR A 198 -31.80 -1.66 -13.20
N GLY A 199 -32.98 -2.24 -12.87
CA GLY A 199 -33.04 -3.58 -12.32
C GLY A 199 -32.36 -3.66 -10.95
N LYS A 200 -31.59 -4.71 -10.69
CA LYS A 200 -30.73 -4.78 -9.51
C LYS A 200 -29.56 -3.83 -9.72
N MET A 201 -29.36 -2.93 -8.76
CA MET A 201 -28.32 -1.91 -8.84
C MET A 201 -27.63 -1.69 -7.50
N VAL A 202 -26.40 -1.20 -7.58
CA VAL A 202 -25.62 -0.64 -6.46
C VAL A 202 -25.33 0.81 -6.78
N LYS A 203 -25.39 1.67 -5.77
CA LYS A 203 -25.00 3.07 -5.82
C LYS A 203 -24.03 3.35 -4.69
N ILE A 204 -22.88 3.90 -5.03
CA ILE A 204 -21.79 4.19 -4.08
C ILE A 204 -21.55 5.70 -4.10
N GLU A 205 -21.52 6.28 -2.91
CA GLU A 205 -21.10 7.66 -2.69
C GLU A 205 -19.62 7.67 -2.33
N HIS A 206 -18.86 8.51 -3.01
CA HIS A 206 -17.43 8.70 -2.83
C HIS A 206 -17.14 10.08 -2.23
N ALA A 207 -15.88 10.38 -1.91
CA ALA A 207 -15.50 11.72 -1.49
C ALA A 207 -15.76 12.75 -2.61
N ASP A 208 -15.69 14.03 -2.28
CA ASP A 208 -15.85 15.17 -3.19
C ASP A 208 -17.14 15.13 -4.01
N ASN A 209 -18.23 14.60 -3.43
CA ASN A 209 -19.55 14.50 -4.07
C ASN A 209 -19.55 13.67 -5.38
N TYR A 210 -18.58 12.77 -5.54
CA TYR A 210 -18.65 11.77 -6.60
C TYR A 210 -19.59 10.63 -6.23
N MET A 211 -20.15 10.01 -7.24
CA MET A 211 -21.07 8.89 -7.12
C MET A 211 -20.92 7.96 -8.31
N SER A 212 -20.89 6.65 -8.04
CA SER A 212 -20.94 5.62 -9.09
C SER A 212 -22.21 4.78 -8.98
N ILE A 213 -22.76 4.38 -10.13
CA ILE A 213 -23.98 3.59 -10.24
C ILE A 213 -23.71 2.38 -11.14
N TYR A 214 -24.09 1.21 -10.65
CA TYR A 214 -23.90 -0.08 -11.29
C TYR A 214 -25.25 -0.75 -11.48
N GLY A 215 -25.76 -0.80 -12.72
CA GLY A 215 -27.08 -1.31 -13.06
C GLY A 215 -27.07 -2.69 -13.73
N HIS A 216 -28.25 -3.29 -13.87
CA HIS A 216 -28.55 -4.56 -14.51
C HIS A 216 -27.87 -5.79 -13.89
N LEU A 217 -27.50 -5.71 -12.59
CA LEU A 217 -26.78 -6.77 -11.87
C LEU A 217 -27.57 -8.08 -11.83
N ASN A 218 -26.88 -9.20 -11.85
CA ASN A 218 -27.44 -10.51 -11.56
C ASN A 218 -27.52 -10.75 -10.06
N HIS A 219 -26.41 -10.48 -9.35
CA HIS A 219 -26.32 -10.63 -7.90
C HIS A 219 -25.65 -9.40 -7.28
N ILE A 220 -26.16 -8.96 -6.14
CA ILE A 220 -25.59 -7.88 -5.32
C ILE A 220 -24.86 -8.51 -4.12
N GLN A 221 -23.63 -8.13 -3.87
CA GLN A 221 -22.79 -8.69 -2.80
C GLN A 221 -22.56 -7.73 -1.64
N VAL A 222 -23.05 -6.51 -1.73
CA VAL A 222 -22.88 -5.46 -0.70
C VAL A 222 -24.23 -4.97 -0.20
N LYS A 223 -24.23 -4.26 0.93
CA LYS A 223 -25.45 -3.75 1.59
C LYS A 223 -25.37 -2.22 1.74
N PRO A 224 -26.51 -1.52 1.81
CA PRO A 224 -26.53 -0.09 2.15
C PRO A 224 -25.85 0.15 3.49
N GLY A 225 -25.00 1.19 3.55
CA GLY A 225 -24.18 1.55 4.70
C GLY A 225 -22.82 0.89 4.75
N GLU A 226 -22.53 -0.09 3.93
CA GLU A 226 -21.23 -0.76 3.84
C GLU A 226 -20.19 0.14 3.19
N SER A 227 -18.96 0.16 3.74
CA SER A 227 -17.82 0.83 3.15
C SER A 227 -17.10 -0.13 2.21
N VAL A 228 -16.73 0.36 1.04
CA VAL A 228 -16.00 -0.40 0.02
C VAL A 228 -14.74 0.35 -0.40
N MET A 229 -13.73 -0.38 -0.77
CA MET A 229 -12.51 0.15 -1.38
C MET A 229 -12.57 -0.02 -2.90
N ARG A 230 -11.74 0.74 -3.64
CA ARG A 230 -11.55 0.49 -5.07
C ARG A 230 -11.11 -0.96 -5.30
N GLY A 231 -11.72 -1.63 -6.25
CA GLY A 231 -11.44 -3.03 -6.59
C GLY A 231 -12.24 -4.05 -5.79
N ASP A 232 -13.01 -3.64 -4.77
CA ASP A 232 -13.89 -4.56 -4.05
C ASP A 232 -15.00 -5.07 -4.96
N CYS A 233 -15.27 -6.38 -4.90
CA CYS A 233 -16.36 -6.99 -5.65
C CYS A 233 -17.70 -6.63 -5.04
N ILE A 234 -18.54 -5.89 -5.78
CA ILE A 234 -19.84 -5.39 -5.32
C ILE A 234 -21.03 -6.18 -5.86
N GLY A 235 -20.79 -7.04 -6.85
CA GLY A 235 -21.82 -7.85 -7.46
C GLY A 235 -21.36 -8.54 -8.72
N THR A 236 -22.30 -9.07 -9.49
CA THR A 236 -22.01 -9.73 -10.75
C THR A 236 -22.91 -9.21 -11.87
N MET A 237 -22.37 -9.18 -13.09
CA MET A 237 -23.08 -8.77 -14.31
C MET A 237 -24.31 -9.61 -14.54
N GLY A 238 -25.38 -8.97 -15.00
CA GLY A 238 -26.65 -9.63 -15.30
C GLY A 238 -27.36 -9.05 -16.51
N ASN A 239 -28.70 -9.21 -16.49
CA ASN A 239 -29.62 -8.71 -17.52
C ASN A 239 -30.98 -8.36 -16.86
N THR A 240 -30.92 -7.74 -15.65
CA THR A 240 -32.14 -7.39 -14.90
C THR A 240 -32.63 -5.98 -15.24
N GLY A 241 -33.91 -5.72 -15.02
CA GLY A 241 -34.52 -4.44 -15.35
C GLY A 241 -34.74 -4.22 -16.86
N ARG A 242 -34.53 -2.99 -17.32
CA ARG A 242 -34.71 -2.62 -18.74
C ARG A 242 -33.39 -2.81 -19.50
N SER A 243 -33.08 -4.06 -19.83
CA SER A 243 -31.85 -4.47 -20.47
C SER A 243 -32.16 -5.38 -21.70
N SER A 244 -31.44 -5.18 -22.80
CA SER A 244 -31.60 -5.97 -24.04
C SER A 244 -30.67 -7.18 -24.14
N GLY A 245 -29.69 -7.29 -23.22
CA GLY A 245 -28.71 -8.35 -23.17
C GLY A 245 -27.83 -8.25 -21.95
N SER A 246 -26.91 -9.19 -21.75
CA SER A 246 -26.00 -9.16 -20.61
C SER A 246 -25.02 -7.98 -20.70
N HIS A 247 -25.12 -7.03 -19.80
CA HIS A 247 -24.20 -5.89 -19.68
C HIS A 247 -24.27 -5.25 -18.29
N LEU A 248 -23.23 -4.51 -17.94
CA LEU A 248 -23.24 -3.54 -16.87
C LEU A 248 -23.61 -2.17 -17.44
N HIS A 249 -24.64 -1.53 -16.89
CA HIS A 249 -24.86 -0.09 -17.06
C HIS A 249 -24.08 0.64 -15.97
N TYR A 250 -23.12 1.50 -16.36
CA TYR A 250 -22.23 2.19 -15.46
C TYR A 250 -22.32 3.70 -15.61
N GLU A 251 -22.62 4.41 -14.51
CA GLU A 251 -22.66 5.87 -14.48
C GLU A 251 -21.64 6.39 -13.46
N VAL A 252 -21.05 7.53 -13.77
CA VAL A 252 -20.34 8.39 -12.84
C VAL A 252 -21.06 9.72 -12.77
N ARG A 253 -21.24 10.23 -11.55
CA ARG A 253 -21.84 11.55 -11.31
C ARG A 253 -20.94 12.35 -10.39
N HIS A 254 -20.93 13.66 -10.60
CA HIS A 254 -20.32 14.62 -9.70
C HIS A 254 -21.33 15.71 -9.39
N GLN A 255 -21.58 15.97 -8.11
CA GLN A 255 -22.62 16.90 -7.66
C GLN A 255 -23.99 16.61 -8.32
N ASP A 256 -24.39 15.35 -8.35
CA ASP A 256 -25.59 14.80 -9.01
C ASP A 256 -25.65 14.96 -10.54
N LYS A 257 -24.69 15.60 -11.19
CA LYS A 257 -24.61 15.73 -12.64
C LYS A 257 -23.92 14.51 -13.24
N PRO A 258 -24.50 13.85 -14.24
CA PRO A 258 -23.85 12.72 -14.91
C PRO A 258 -22.64 13.20 -15.71
N LEU A 259 -21.52 12.49 -15.54
CA LEU A 259 -20.30 12.66 -16.31
C LEU A 259 -20.18 11.53 -17.36
N ASN A 260 -19.45 11.80 -18.43
CA ASN A 260 -19.05 10.75 -19.36
C ASN A 260 -18.02 9.83 -18.69
N PRO A 261 -18.34 8.53 -18.44
CA PRO A 261 -17.40 7.65 -17.76
C PRO A 261 -16.21 7.23 -18.62
N TYR A 262 -16.31 7.39 -19.96
CA TYR A 262 -15.30 6.88 -20.91
C TYR A 262 -13.87 7.36 -20.63
N PRO A 263 -13.59 8.67 -20.41
CA PRO A 263 -12.25 9.12 -20.07
C PRO A 263 -11.74 8.56 -18.73
N LEU A 264 -12.64 8.38 -17.75
CA LEU A 264 -12.28 7.92 -16.40
C LEU A 264 -11.86 6.44 -16.38
N ILE A 265 -12.36 5.64 -17.34
CA ILE A 265 -12.02 4.22 -17.45
C ILE A 265 -10.62 4.02 -18.04
N TYR A 266 -10.24 4.80 -19.04
CA TYR A 266 -8.99 4.59 -19.80
C TYR A 266 -7.82 5.48 -19.34
N LEU A 267 -7.97 6.30 -18.31
CA LEU A 267 -6.85 7.10 -17.76
C LEU A 267 -5.69 6.26 -17.21
N SER A 268 -5.91 4.98 -16.96
CA SER A 268 -4.88 4.06 -16.41
C SER A 268 -4.00 3.39 -17.48
N GLU A 269 -4.31 3.55 -18.78
CA GLU A 269 -3.63 2.85 -19.87
C GLU A 269 -2.67 3.72 -20.69
N GLN A 270 -2.43 4.99 -20.30
CA GLN A 270 -1.50 5.88 -21.01
C GLN A 270 -0.18 6.10 -20.27
#